data_22f955d23d8e25c52627d271c5d4c533
#
_entry.id   22f955d23d8e25c52627d271c5d4c533
#
_cell.length_a   1.000
_cell.length_b   1.000
_cell.length_c   1.000
_cell.angle_alpha   90.00
_cell.angle_beta   90.00
_cell.angle_gamma   90.00
#
_symmetry.space_group_name_H-M   'P 1'
#
loop_
_entity.id
_entity.type
_entity.pdbx_description
1 polymer ?
#
loop_
_entity_poly.entity_id
_entity_poly.type
_entity_poly.pdbx_seq_one_letter_code
_entity_poly.pdbx_strand_id
1 'polypeptide(L)'
;MPVKKKPLKEDGFVFETTGGSVTDIDTSDMAGRSVSFDAHFITGKIMDFGKVLTGIPLYSYQEEIAYRIIYSVITFEGSVLTVLLSRQSGKSETMAFVIDTLTVLLPALAKIIPDLEQFSNGFRVGLFAPQSDQVVTTYSRAMTRLTSANAEMVLSDPDLLVSLESEVRLNLSNGSFLAGQVASKQSKIESKTYDLIIIEEAQDTDDFLVTKSIEPMLSATGGTLVKVGTTGITKNHFW
;
A
#
# COMPACT_ATOMS: atom_id res chain seq x y z
N MET A 1 -37.47 -4.65 -25.06
CA MET A 1 -37.09 -6.07 -24.98
C MET A 1 -35.99 -6.16 -23.92
N PRO A 2 -36.16 -6.95 -22.86
CA PRO A 2 -35.16 -7.03 -21.81
C PRO A 2 -33.96 -7.90 -22.22
N VAL A 3 -32.76 -7.38 -22.05
CA VAL A 3 -31.49 -8.08 -22.29
C VAL A 3 -31.32 -9.13 -21.20
N LYS A 4 -31.26 -10.40 -21.59
CA LYS A 4 -30.98 -11.51 -20.68
C LYS A 4 -29.52 -11.44 -20.22
N LYS A 5 -29.30 -11.25 -18.90
CA LYS A 5 -28.00 -11.43 -18.26
C LYS A 5 -27.64 -12.93 -18.31
N LYS A 6 -26.47 -13.24 -18.90
CA LYS A 6 -25.82 -14.56 -18.76
C LYS A 6 -25.23 -14.69 -17.34
N PRO A 7 -25.32 -15.88 -16.72
CA PRO A 7 -24.66 -16.11 -15.43
C PRO A 7 -23.13 -16.11 -15.59
N LEU A 8 -22.46 -15.42 -14.67
CA LEU A 8 -21.00 -15.45 -14.51
C LEU A 8 -20.59 -16.88 -14.12
N LYS A 9 -19.64 -17.45 -14.85
CA LYS A 9 -18.95 -18.68 -14.44
C LYS A 9 -17.92 -18.29 -13.37
N GLU A 10 -17.88 -19.07 -12.32
CA GLU A 10 -16.81 -19.10 -11.34
C GLU A 10 -15.50 -19.43 -12.08
N ASP A 11 -14.44 -18.73 -11.73
CA ASP A 11 -13.06 -18.77 -12.23
C ASP A 11 -12.67 -17.66 -13.21
N GLY A 12 -11.97 -16.65 -12.68
CA GLY A 12 -11.11 -15.74 -13.43
C GLY A 12 -11.56 -14.28 -13.44
N PHE A 13 -10.73 -13.43 -12.87
CA PHE A 13 -10.77 -11.98 -13.09
C PHE A 13 -10.50 -11.69 -14.56
N VAL A 14 -11.47 -11.11 -15.25
CA VAL A 14 -11.30 -10.61 -16.62
C VAL A 14 -11.05 -9.12 -16.56
N PHE A 15 -9.86 -8.70 -16.98
CA PHE A 15 -9.56 -7.29 -17.22
C PHE A 15 -9.91 -6.94 -18.66
N GLU A 16 -10.93 -6.11 -18.86
CA GLU A 16 -11.20 -5.54 -20.19
C GLU A 16 -10.27 -4.35 -20.45
N THR A 17 -9.43 -4.48 -21.49
CA THR A 17 -8.75 -3.33 -22.09
C THR A 17 -9.62 -2.79 -23.22
N THR A 18 -9.94 -1.49 -23.18
CA THR A 18 -10.65 -0.80 -24.26
C THR A 18 -9.80 -0.83 -25.54
N GLY A 19 -10.25 -1.61 -26.54
CA GLY A 19 -9.73 -1.51 -27.91
C GLY A 19 -9.09 -2.78 -28.50
N GLY A 20 -9.61 -3.97 -28.26
CA GLY A 20 -9.21 -5.18 -28.98
C GLY A 20 -10.28 -6.25 -28.91
N SER A 21 -10.61 -6.90 -30.04
CA SER A 21 -11.52 -8.04 -30.04
C SER A 21 -10.90 -9.20 -29.25
N VAL A 22 -11.65 -9.69 -28.27
CA VAL A 22 -11.29 -10.91 -27.53
C VAL A 22 -11.47 -12.09 -28.48
N THR A 23 -10.37 -12.64 -28.99
CA THR A 23 -10.35 -13.99 -29.54
C THR A 23 -10.13 -14.94 -28.37
N ASP A 24 -10.86 -16.07 -28.38
CA ASP A 24 -10.78 -17.12 -27.37
C ASP A 24 -9.32 -17.49 -27.11
N ILE A 25 -8.85 -17.24 -25.89
CA ILE A 25 -7.51 -17.65 -25.46
C ILE A 25 -7.62 -19.13 -25.09
N ASP A 26 -7.05 -19.97 -25.92
CA ASP A 26 -6.85 -21.40 -25.63
C ASP A 26 -5.89 -21.52 -24.43
N THR A 27 -6.41 -21.91 -23.28
CA THR A 27 -5.65 -22.06 -22.03
C THR A 27 -4.78 -23.34 -22.02
N SER A 28 -4.87 -24.21 -23.02
CA SER A 28 -4.08 -25.45 -23.10
C SER A 28 -2.59 -25.20 -23.36
N ASP A 29 -2.20 -24.03 -23.88
CA ASP A 29 -0.83 -23.66 -24.22
C ASP A 29 -0.08 -22.91 -23.07
N MET A 30 -0.73 -22.72 -21.91
CA MET A 30 -0.14 -22.04 -20.75
C MET A 30 0.68 -22.94 -19.82
N ALA A 31 0.62 -24.25 -19.99
CA ALA A 31 1.42 -25.19 -19.21
C ALA A 31 2.88 -25.21 -19.70
N GLY A 32 3.64 -24.15 -19.41
CA GLY A 32 5.08 -24.10 -19.72
C GLY A 32 5.67 -22.72 -19.99
N ARG A 33 4.87 -21.66 -20.07
CA ARG A 33 5.42 -20.30 -20.10
C ARG A 33 5.48 -19.74 -18.68
N SER A 34 6.68 -19.65 -18.11
CA SER A 34 6.91 -18.73 -16.99
C SER A 34 6.57 -17.33 -17.52
N VAL A 35 5.43 -16.79 -17.08
CA VAL A 35 5.14 -15.37 -17.28
C VAL A 35 6.22 -14.63 -16.51
N SER A 36 7.17 -14.01 -17.21
CA SER A 36 8.21 -13.22 -16.57
C SER A 36 7.50 -12.11 -15.78
N PHE A 37 7.80 -12.00 -14.49
CA PHE A 37 7.27 -10.96 -13.62
C PHE A 37 7.72 -9.59 -14.16
N ASP A 38 6.82 -8.88 -14.80
CA ASP A 38 7.04 -7.49 -15.23
C ASP A 38 6.60 -6.54 -14.12
N ALA A 39 7.55 -6.14 -13.29
CA ALA A 39 7.29 -5.27 -12.15
C ALA A 39 6.71 -3.92 -12.56
N HIS A 40 7.11 -3.35 -13.70
CA HIS A 40 6.57 -2.08 -14.17
C HIS A 40 5.11 -2.22 -14.59
N PHE A 41 4.78 -3.27 -15.31
CA PHE A 41 3.39 -3.55 -15.71
C PHE A 41 2.51 -3.79 -14.48
N ILE A 42 2.96 -4.63 -13.54
CA ILE A 42 2.22 -4.93 -12.30
C ILE A 42 2.02 -3.65 -11.46
N THR A 43 3.07 -2.82 -11.29
CA THR A 43 2.96 -1.55 -10.58
C THR A 43 1.90 -0.65 -11.21
N GLY A 44 1.89 -0.55 -12.54
CA GLY A 44 0.87 0.22 -13.26
C GLY A 44 -0.55 -0.27 -12.95
N LYS A 45 -0.77 -1.59 -12.95
CA LYS A 45 -2.08 -2.19 -12.62
C LYS A 45 -2.48 -1.98 -11.16
N ILE A 46 -1.52 -2.04 -10.23
CA ILE A 46 -1.76 -1.71 -8.82
C ILE A 46 -2.18 -0.23 -8.67
N MET A 47 -1.53 0.68 -9.39
CA MET A 47 -1.89 2.10 -9.40
C MET A 47 -3.32 2.32 -9.95
N ASP A 48 -3.66 1.68 -11.07
CA ASP A 48 -5.00 1.76 -11.66
C ASP A 48 -6.07 1.28 -10.67
N PHE A 49 -5.84 0.13 -10.02
CA PHE A 49 -6.72 -0.38 -8.98
C PHE A 49 -6.88 0.61 -7.82
N GLY A 50 -5.77 1.18 -7.33
CA GLY A 50 -5.79 2.14 -6.22
C GLY A 50 -6.64 3.38 -6.54
N LYS A 51 -6.59 3.89 -7.78
CA LYS A 51 -7.42 5.01 -8.24
C LYS A 51 -8.92 4.65 -8.19
N VAL A 52 -9.27 3.44 -8.58
CA VAL A 52 -10.67 2.96 -8.52
C VAL A 52 -11.10 2.76 -7.07
N LEU A 53 -10.27 2.11 -6.26
CA LEU A 53 -10.56 1.83 -4.85
C LEU A 53 -10.79 3.11 -4.03
N THR A 54 -9.89 4.08 -4.17
CA THR A 54 -9.93 5.30 -3.35
C THR A 54 -10.81 6.40 -3.93
N GLY A 55 -11.09 6.35 -5.24
CA GLY A 55 -11.83 7.39 -5.95
C GLY A 55 -11.11 8.74 -6.01
N ILE A 56 -9.82 8.79 -5.70
CA ILE A 56 -9.07 10.03 -5.61
C ILE A 56 -8.16 10.19 -6.83
N PRO A 57 -8.31 11.29 -7.57
CA PRO A 57 -7.34 11.66 -8.59
C PRO A 57 -6.05 12.15 -7.90
N LEU A 58 -4.94 11.48 -8.18
CA LEU A 58 -3.61 11.93 -7.75
C LEU A 58 -3.07 12.95 -8.74
N TYR A 59 -2.34 13.95 -8.23
CA TYR A 59 -1.51 14.81 -9.09
C TYR A 59 -0.32 14.01 -9.62
N SER A 60 0.26 14.42 -10.74
CA SER A 60 1.38 13.71 -11.40
C SER A 60 2.55 13.38 -10.45
N TYR A 61 2.95 14.34 -9.61
CA TYR A 61 4.01 14.12 -8.63
C TYR A 61 3.61 13.12 -7.53
N GLN A 62 2.33 13.05 -7.15
CA GLN A 62 1.82 12.05 -6.19
C GLN A 62 1.78 10.67 -6.83
N GLU A 63 1.41 10.58 -8.11
CA GLU A 63 1.46 9.34 -8.87
C GLU A 63 2.89 8.79 -8.96
N GLU A 64 3.87 9.66 -9.24
CA GLU A 64 5.28 9.26 -9.30
C GLU A 64 5.78 8.71 -7.95
N ILE A 65 5.45 9.41 -6.85
CA ILE A 65 5.79 8.96 -5.49
C ILE A 65 5.13 7.61 -5.18
N ALA A 66 3.82 7.50 -5.39
CA ALA A 66 3.08 6.26 -5.14
C ALA A 66 3.62 5.11 -5.99
N TYR A 67 3.86 5.35 -7.28
CA TYR A 67 4.43 4.38 -8.20
C TYR A 67 5.79 3.87 -7.68
N ARG A 68 6.69 4.78 -7.29
CA ARG A 68 8.02 4.41 -6.80
C ARG A 68 7.99 3.58 -5.52
N ILE A 69 7.07 3.92 -4.58
CA ILE A 69 6.89 3.15 -3.35
C ILE A 69 6.37 1.74 -3.68
N ILE A 70 5.31 1.65 -4.50
CA ILE A 70 4.70 0.37 -4.89
C ILE A 70 5.72 -0.50 -5.62
N TYR A 71 6.46 0.08 -6.56
CA TYR A 71 7.51 -0.63 -7.29
C TYR A 71 8.56 -1.21 -6.36
N SER A 72 9.10 -0.41 -5.42
CA SER A 72 10.07 -0.88 -4.43
C SER A 72 9.53 -2.02 -3.55
N VAL A 73 8.25 -1.96 -3.18
CA VAL A 73 7.60 -3.00 -2.38
C VAL A 73 7.52 -4.33 -3.14
N ILE A 74 7.03 -4.31 -4.39
CA ILE A 74 6.81 -5.55 -5.14
C ILE A 74 8.08 -6.15 -5.75
N THR A 75 9.15 -5.37 -5.83
CA THR A 75 10.49 -5.82 -6.28
C THR A 75 11.42 -6.19 -5.13
N PHE A 76 10.96 -6.02 -3.89
CA PHE A 76 11.78 -6.27 -2.68
C PHE A 76 13.12 -5.54 -2.69
N GLU A 77 13.15 -4.33 -3.26
CA GLU A 77 14.40 -3.54 -3.34
C GLU A 77 14.94 -3.14 -1.95
N GLY A 78 14.10 -3.18 -0.91
CA GLY A 78 14.49 -2.67 0.42
C GLY A 78 14.87 -1.20 0.40
N SER A 79 14.26 -0.42 -0.49
CA SER A 79 14.64 0.98 -0.71
C SER A 79 14.31 1.86 0.50
N VAL A 80 15.18 2.84 0.73
CA VAL A 80 14.89 3.99 1.61
C VAL A 80 14.53 5.17 0.72
N LEU A 81 13.26 5.55 0.72
CA LEU A 81 12.73 6.63 -0.12
C LEU A 81 12.50 7.89 0.73
N THR A 82 13.13 8.99 0.35
CA THR A 82 12.92 10.29 1.00
C THR A 82 12.00 11.16 0.14
N VAL A 83 10.86 11.55 0.71
CA VAL A 83 9.82 12.34 0.04
C VAL A 83 9.77 13.73 0.67
N LEU A 84 10.40 14.69 0.00
CA LEU A 84 10.43 16.09 0.43
C LEU A 84 9.38 16.89 -0.33
N LEU A 85 8.36 17.33 0.35
CA LEU A 85 7.25 18.09 -0.23
C LEU A 85 6.88 19.30 0.65
N SER A 86 6.32 20.33 0.04
CA SER A 86 5.82 21.49 0.78
C SER A 86 4.63 21.13 1.67
N ARG A 87 4.31 22.02 2.61
CA ARG A 87 3.07 21.90 3.39
C ARG A 87 1.85 21.96 2.45
N GLN A 88 0.79 21.23 2.82
CA GLN A 88 -0.47 21.15 2.06
C GLN A 88 -0.35 20.57 0.64
N SER A 89 0.73 19.87 0.33
CA SER A 89 0.94 19.18 -0.96
C SER A 89 0.30 17.80 -1.03
N GLY A 90 -0.53 17.42 -0.08
CA GLY A 90 -1.20 16.11 -0.08
C GLY A 90 -0.31 14.92 0.27
N LYS A 91 0.78 15.12 1.04
CA LYS A 91 1.67 14.05 1.52
C LYS A 91 0.90 12.87 2.12
N SER A 92 0.15 13.14 3.19
CA SER A 92 -0.62 12.11 3.90
C SER A 92 -1.72 11.50 3.03
N GLU A 93 -2.20 12.24 2.01
CA GLU A 93 -3.14 11.76 1.01
C GLU A 93 -2.51 10.67 0.13
N THR A 94 -1.29 10.94 -0.35
CA THR A 94 -0.52 9.99 -1.14
C THR A 94 -0.16 8.74 -0.33
N MET A 95 0.25 8.93 0.93
CA MET A 95 0.59 7.80 1.81
C MET A 95 -0.63 6.92 2.10
N ALA A 96 -1.78 7.52 2.39
CA ALA A 96 -3.02 6.77 2.59
C ALA A 96 -3.46 6.02 1.32
N PHE A 97 -3.32 6.62 0.13
CA PHE A 97 -3.55 5.94 -1.15
C PHE A 97 -2.68 4.66 -1.27
N VAL A 98 -1.39 4.77 -0.98
CA VAL A 98 -0.46 3.61 -1.04
C VAL A 98 -0.86 2.55 -0.01
N ILE A 99 -1.15 2.95 1.22
CA ILE A 99 -1.56 2.04 2.30
C ILE A 99 -2.80 1.25 1.88
N ASP A 100 -3.86 1.94 1.48
CA ASP A 100 -5.14 1.31 1.12
C ASP A 100 -4.97 0.36 -0.07
N THR A 101 -4.26 0.81 -1.10
CA THR A 101 -4.04 0.01 -2.31
C THR A 101 -3.30 -1.28 -2.01
N LEU A 102 -2.19 -1.20 -1.26
CA LEU A 102 -1.34 -2.37 -0.99
C LEU A 102 -1.96 -3.33 0.02
N THR A 103 -2.59 -2.81 1.09
CA THR A 103 -3.22 -3.67 2.11
C THR A 103 -4.40 -4.46 1.56
N VAL A 104 -5.12 -3.91 0.59
CA VAL A 104 -6.25 -4.59 -0.05
C VAL A 104 -5.78 -5.57 -1.12
N LEU A 105 -4.91 -5.12 -2.04
CA LEU A 105 -4.66 -5.85 -3.29
C LEU A 105 -3.54 -6.89 -3.19
N LEU A 106 -2.44 -6.60 -2.45
CA LEU A 106 -1.26 -7.48 -2.48
C LEU A 106 -1.55 -8.91 -2.04
N PRO A 107 -2.34 -9.19 -0.97
CA PRO A 107 -2.64 -10.56 -0.60
C PRO A 107 -3.44 -11.33 -1.65
N ALA A 108 -4.24 -10.63 -2.44
CA ALA A 108 -4.97 -11.24 -3.56
C ALA A 108 -4.02 -11.55 -4.74
N LEU A 109 -3.14 -10.62 -5.09
CA LEU A 109 -2.12 -10.83 -6.14
C LEU A 109 -1.14 -11.95 -5.76
N ALA A 110 -0.78 -12.05 -4.48
CA ALA A 110 0.14 -13.08 -3.99
C ALA A 110 -0.39 -14.52 -4.16
N LYS A 111 -1.70 -14.70 -4.31
CA LYS A 111 -2.30 -16.01 -4.59
C LYS A 111 -2.13 -16.45 -6.05
N ILE A 112 -1.86 -15.50 -6.95
CA ILE A 112 -1.79 -15.76 -8.40
C ILE A 112 -0.42 -15.42 -9.01
N ILE A 113 0.39 -14.63 -8.33
CA ILE A 113 1.74 -14.23 -8.77
C ILE A 113 2.76 -14.81 -7.77
N PRO A 114 3.50 -15.87 -8.14
CA PRO A 114 4.46 -16.52 -7.24
C PRO A 114 5.54 -15.58 -6.67
N ASP A 115 5.98 -14.61 -7.47
CA ASP A 115 6.99 -13.62 -7.06
C ASP A 115 6.52 -12.76 -5.87
N LEU A 116 5.21 -12.71 -5.58
CA LEU A 116 4.61 -11.96 -4.48
C LEU A 116 4.17 -12.85 -3.30
N GLU A 117 4.53 -14.14 -3.28
CA GLU A 117 4.05 -15.14 -2.31
C GLU A 117 4.21 -14.69 -0.86
N GLN A 118 5.25 -13.91 -0.54
CA GLN A 118 5.45 -13.42 0.83
C GLN A 118 4.29 -12.59 1.37
N PHE A 119 3.45 -11.99 0.51
CA PHE A 119 2.27 -11.21 0.90
C PHE A 119 0.99 -12.04 1.01
N SER A 120 1.04 -13.35 0.79
CA SER A 120 -0.14 -14.25 0.80
C SER A 120 -0.90 -14.26 2.13
N ASN A 121 -0.21 -13.99 3.23
CA ASN A 121 -0.77 -13.92 4.58
C ASN A 121 -1.03 -12.48 5.08
N GLY A 122 -1.09 -11.52 4.17
CA GLY A 122 -1.33 -10.11 4.48
C GLY A 122 -0.12 -9.21 4.24
N PHE A 123 -0.38 -7.92 4.11
CA PHE A 123 0.61 -6.86 3.93
C PHE A 123 0.66 -5.97 5.19
N ARG A 124 1.84 -5.78 5.75
CA ARG A 124 2.03 -5.18 7.07
C ARG A 124 2.61 -3.78 6.95
N VAL A 125 1.86 -2.78 7.40
CA VAL A 125 2.26 -1.37 7.33
C VAL A 125 2.48 -0.79 8.72
N GLY A 126 3.66 -0.20 8.95
CA GLY A 126 3.97 0.63 10.11
C GLY A 126 3.91 2.11 9.75
N LEU A 127 3.12 2.88 10.49
CA LEU A 127 3.01 4.33 10.33
C LEU A 127 3.58 5.00 11.59
N PHE A 128 4.64 5.77 11.43
CA PHE A 128 5.32 6.45 12.52
C PHE A 128 5.29 7.96 12.33
N ALA A 129 5.13 8.71 13.42
CA ALA A 129 5.27 10.17 13.42
C ALA A 129 5.73 10.67 14.79
N PRO A 130 6.35 11.86 14.89
CA PRO A 130 6.78 12.43 16.17
C PRO A 130 5.60 12.68 17.12
N GLN A 131 4.41 12.94 16.61
CA GLN A 131 3.21 13.30 17.40
C GLN A 131 2.02 12.41 17.02
N SER A 132 1.13 12.18 17.97
CA SER A 132 -0.03 11.29 17.80
C SER A 132 -1.05 11.81 16.79
N ASP A 133 -1.28 13.11 16.74
CA ASP A 133 -2.22 13.73 15.80
C ASP A 133 -1.81 13.54 14.32
N GLN A 134 -0.51 13.49 14.05
CA GLN A 134 0.02 13.21 12.73
C GLN A 134 -0.25 11.76 12.31
N VAL A 135 -0.03 10.81 13.22
CA VAL A 135 -0.39 9.40 12.99
C VAL A 135 -1.89 9.24 12.74
N VAL A 136 -2.71 9.84 13.61
CA VAL A 136 -4.18 9.79 13.50
C VAL A 136 -4.67 10.40 12.20
N THR A 137 -4.04 11.48 11.72
CA THR A 137 -4.43 12.14 10.47
C THR A 137 -4.31 11.20 9.26
N THR A 138 -3.18 10.56 9.07
CA THR A 138 -2.98 9.63 7.93
C THR A 138 -3.80 8.36 8.10
N TYR A 139 -3.87 7.81 9.31
CA TYR A 139 -4.74 6.69 9.65
C TYR A 139 -6.20 6.97 9.31
N SER A 140 -6.74 8.12 9.75
CA SER A 140 -8.14 8.49 9.50
C SER A 140 -8.44 8.68 8.01
N ARG A 141 -7.48 9.15 7.23
CA ARG A 141 -7.61 9.25 5.77
C ARG A 141 -7.74 7.88 5.12
N ALA A 142 -6.86 6.93 5.49
CA ALA A 142 -6.95 5.55 5.00
C ALA A 142 -8.31 4.94 5.38
N MET A 143 -8.72 5.05 6.64
CA MET A 143 -10.01 4.56 7.10
C MET A 143 -11.20 5.13 6.33
N THR A 144 -11.22 6.45 6.14
CA THR A 144 -12.31 7.12 5.43
C THR A 144 -12.45 6.62 3.99
N ARG A 145 -11.35 6.25 3.34
CA ARG A 145 -11.36 5.72 1.98
C ARG A 145 -11.83 4.29 1.93
N LEU A 146 -11.29 3.43 2.80
CA LEU A 146 -11.70 2.02 2.87
C LEU A 146 -13.17 1.84 3.27
N THR A 147 -13.79 2.86 3.88
CA THR A 147 -15.22 2.88 4.22
C THR A 147 -16.04 3.76 3.27
N SER A 148 -15.46 4.21 2.16
CA SER A 148 -16.17 5.01 1.16
C SER A 148 -17.05 4.16 0.25
N ALA A 149 -18.03 4.80 -0.40
CA ALA A 149 -18.88 4.14 -1.40
C ALA A 149 -18.08 3.55 -2.57
N ASN A 150 -16.95 4.15 -2.95
CA ASN A 150 -16.08 3.60 -3.99
C ASN A 150 -15.43 2.30 -3.53
N ALA A 151 -14.90 2.27 -2.29
CA ALA A 151 -14.34 1.07 -1.72
C ALA A 151 -15.41 -0.03 -1.58
N GLU A 152 -16.59 0.31 -1.12
CA GLU A 152 -17.71 -0.62 -0.99
C GLU A 152 -18.09 -1.28 -2.34
N MET A 153 -18.03 -0.52 -3.44
CA MET A 153 -18.25 -1.08 -4.79
C MET A 153 -17.14 -2.04 -5.24
N VAL A 154 -15.89 -1.77 -4.83
CA VAL A 154 -14.71 -2.57 -5.21
C VAL A 154 -14.55 -3.76 -4.28
N LEU A 155 -14.81 -3.55 -2.98
CA LEU A 155 -14.72 -4.54 -1.91
C LEU A 155 -16.06 -5.29 -1.73
N SER A 156 -16.74 -5.63 -2.81
CA SER A 156 -17.98 -6.39 -2.78
C SER A 156 -17.80 -7.81 -2.19
N ASP A 157 -16.58 -8.18 -1.83
CA ASP A 157 -16.28 -9.39 -1.08
C ASP A 157 -16.62 -9.18 0.39
N PRO A 158 -17.69 -9.84 0.93
CA PRO A 158 -18.06 -9.71 2.33
C PRO A 158 -16.98 -10.20 3.29
N ASP A 159 -15.96 -10.93 2.79
CA ASP A 159 -14.87 -11.43 3.59
C ASP A 159 -13.76 -10.39 3.84
N LEU A 160 -13.77 -9.25 3.13
CA LEU A 160 -12.81 -8.18 3.40
C LEU A 160 -13.37 -7.17 4.42
N LEU A 161 -13.74 -7.66 5.59
CA LEU A 161 -14.21 -6.82 6.68
C LEU A 161 -13.05 -6.05 7.30
N VAL A 162 -13.24 -4.74 7.42
CA VAL A 162 -12.33 -3.86 8.16
C VAL A 162 -12.65 -3.98 9.65
N SER A 163 -11.72 -4.50 10.44
CA SER A 163 -11.85 -4.57 11.89
C SER A 163 -10.96 -3.52 12.57
N LEU A 164 -11.53 -2.81 13.53
CA LEU A 164 -10.84 -1.81 14.36
C LEU A 164 -10.48 -2.44 15.70
N GLU A 165 -9.18 -2.57 16.00
CA GLU A 165 -8.73 -3.04 17.32
C GLU A 165 -8.42 -1.90 18.28
N SER A 166 -8.03 -0.74 17.74
CA SER A 166 -7.71 0.47 18.53
C SER A 166 -7.79 1.72 17.67
N GLU A 167 -7.62 2.91 18.29
CA GLU A 167 -7.68 4.21 17.61
C GLU A 167 -6.69 4.37 16.42
N VAL A 168 -5.60 3.61 16.39
CA VAL A 168 -4.54 3.70 15.37
C VAL A 168 -4.12 2.35 14.82
N ARG A 169 -4.98 1.34 14.92
CA ARG A 169 -4.76 0.03 14.35
C ARG A 169 -5.96 -0.42 13.52
N LEU A 170 -5.69 -0.75 12.28
CA LEU A 170 -6.62 -1.31 11.32
C LEU A 170 -6.16 -2.70 10.94
N ASN A 171 -7.02 -3.70 11.06
CA ASN A 171 -6.80 -5.03 10.51
C ASN A 171 -7.84 -5.32 9.43
N LEU A 172 -7.38 -5.98 8.36
CA LEU A 172 -8.25 -6.50 7.31
C LEU A 172 -8.34 -8.03 7.44
N SER A 173 -9.46 -8.62 7.02
CA SER A 173 -9.67 -10.07 7.08
C SER A 173 -8.71 -10.87 6.19
N ASN A 174 -8.11 -10.24 5.19
CA ASN A 174 -7.06 -10.83 4.35
C ASN A 174 -5.69 -10.96 5.05
N GLY A 175 -5.60 -10.63 6.34
CA GLY A 175 -4.38 -10.68 7.15
C GLY A 175 -3.54 -9.40 7.12
N SER A 176 -3.88 -8.43 6.27
CA SER A 176 -3.18 -7.14 6.23
C SER A 176 -3.51 -6.28 7.45
N PHE A 177 -2.56 -5.44 7.82
CA PHE A 177 -2.81 -4.44 8.86
C PHE A 177 -2.01 -3.14 8.66
N LEU A 178 -2.57 -2.07 9.21
CA LEU A 178 -1.89 -0.80 9.46
C LEU A 178 -1.78 -0.59 10.96
N ALA A 179 -0.56 -0.30 11.46
CA ALA A 179 -0.33 0.02 12.86
C ALA A 179 0.39 1.37 12.96
N GLY A 180 -0.26 2.34 13.61
CA GLY A 180 0.29 3.65 13.88
C GLY A 180 0.98 3.72 15.24
N GLN A 181 2.15 4.35 15.32
CA GLN A 181 2.90 4.54 16.57
C GLN A 181 3.57 5.91 16.61
N VAL A 182 3.61 6.49 17.81
CA VAL A 182 4.36 7.73 18.03
C VAL A 182 5.84 7.44 18.13
N ALA A 183 6.64 8.08 17.28
CA ALA A 183 8.10 7.97 17.24
C ALA A 183 8.75 9.11 18.03
N SER A 184 8.66 9.09 19.35
CA SER A 184 9.32 10.04 20.25
C SER A 184 10.36 9.34 21.11
N LYS A 185 11.33 10.10 21.66
CA LYS A 185 12.40 9.58 22.55
C LYS A 185 11.87 8.81 23.76
N GLN A 186 10.63 9.07 24.16
CA GLN A 186 9.98 8.46 25.33
C GLN A 186 9.10 7.28 24.96
N SER A 187 8.85 7.05 23.67
CA SER A 187 7.98 5.98 23.20
C SER A 187 8.66 4.63 23.30
N LYS A 188 7.96 3.65 23.87
CA LYS A 188 8.34 2.25 23.75
C LYS A 188 7.81 1.76 22.40
N ILE A 189 8.69 1.75 21.38
CA ILE A 189 8.34 1.21 20.09
C ILE A 189 8.36 -0.30 20.19
N GLU A 190 7.20 -0.94 19.98
CA GLU A 190 7.10 -2.39 19.93
C GLU A 190 7.80 -2.92 18.68
N SER A 191 8.70 -3.89 18.88
CA SER A 191 9.37 -4.58 17.77
C SER A 191 8.36 -5.48 17.04
N LYS A 192 7.95 -5.03 15.86
CA LYS A 192 7.10 -5.79 14.93
C LYS A 192 7.83 -5.89 13.59
N THR A 193 7.40 -6.82 12.77
CA THR A 193 7.91 -6.94 11.40
C THR A 193 6.92 -6.28 10.45
N TYR A 194 7.43 -5.42 9.58
CA TYR A 194 6.63 -4.71 8.57
C TYR A 194 7.18 -4.97 7.15
N ASP A 195 6.34 -4.81 6.16
CA ASP A 195 6.69 -4.85 4.74
C ASP A 195 6.89 -3.43 4.18
N LEU A 196 6.19 -2.47 4.77
CA LEU A 196 6.31 -1.04 4.49
C LEU A 196 6.32 -0.26 5.80
N ILE A 197 7.28 0.64 5.96
CA ILE A 197 7.27 1.64 7.03
C ILE A 197 7.18 3.02 6.42
N ILE A 198 6.30 3.85 6.96
CA ILE A 198 6.14 5.25 6.62
C ILE A 198 6.44 6.08 7.87
N ILE A 199 7.38 7.02 7.78
CA ILE A 199 7.67 8.00 8.83
C ILE A 199 7.18 9.36 8.34
N GLU A 200 6.09 9.83 8.92
CA GLU A 200 5.54 11.17 8.68
C GLU A 200 6.33 12.21 9.47
N GLU A 201 6.46 13.42 8.92
CA GLU A 201 7.26 14.53 9.47
C GLU A 201 8.66 14.05 9.93
N ALA A 202 9.30 13.30 9.04
CA ALA A 202 10.58 12.62 9.31
C ALA A 202 11.72 13.58 9.71
N GLN A 203 11.65 14.87 9.30
CA GLN A 203 12.61 15.89 9.71
C GLN A 203 12.59 16.18 11.23
N ASP A 204 11.50 15.84 11.91
CA ASP A 204 11.31 16.06 13.36
C ASP A 204 11.45 14.76 14.17
N THR A 205 11.77 13.63 13.51
CA THR A 205 11.96 12.33 14.16
C THR A 205 13.43 12.15 14.57
N ASP A 206 13.66 11.50 15.72
CA ASP A 206 14.98 11.27 16.28
C ASP A 206 15.77 10.21 15.49
N ASP A 207 17.01 10.56 15.09
CA ASP A 207 17.90 9.70 14.28
C ASP A 207 18.16 8.34 14.93
N PHE A 208 18.45 8.35 16.23
CA PHE A 208 18.76 7.14 16.96
C PHE A 208 17.58 6.17 17.00
N LEU A 209 16.37 6.71 17.15
CA LEU A 209 15.15 5.93 17.14
C LEU A 209 14.89 5.29 15.80
N VAL A 210 15.10 6.04 14.72
CA VAL A 210 14.92 5.53 13.35
C VAL A 210 15.90 4.40 13.07
N THR A 211 17.19 4.63 13.28
CA THR A 211 18.23 3.65 12.90
C THR A 211 18.26 2.43 13.82
N LYS A 212 18.00 2.60 15.12
CA LYS A 212 18.09 1.51 16.09
C LYS A 212 16.82 0.71 16.25
N SER A 213 15.66 1.34 16.09
CA SER A 213 14.39 0.70 16.43
C SER A 213 13.47 0.51 15.23
N ILE A 214 13.35 1.50 14.32
CA ILE A 214 12.38 1.46 13.22
C ILE A 214 12.94 0.70 12.00
N GLU A 215 14.12 1.08 11.51
CA GLU A 215 14.72 0.43 10.33
C GLU A 215 14.90 -1.10 10.50
N PRO A 216 15.32 -1.63 11.67
CA PRO A 216 15.45 -3.07 11.85
C PRO A 216 14.15 -3.86 11.70
N MET A 217 12.97 -3.23 11.83
CA MET A 217 11.68 -3.89 11.66
C MET A 217 11.40 -4.33 10.22
N LEU A 218 12.17 -3.84 9.24
CA LEU A 218 12.09 -4.20 7.83
C LEU A 218 13.08 -5.32 7.44
N SER A 219 14.04 -5.64 8.30
CA SER A 219 15.16 -6.52 7.97
C SER A 219 14.74 -7.93 7.56
N ALA A 220 13.67 -8.46 8.17
CA ALA A 220 13.19 -9.82 7.89
C ALA A 220 12.39 -9.92 6.58
N THR A 221 11.92 -8.80 6.04
CA THR A 221 11.02 -8.76 4.87
C THR A 221 11.68 -8.18 3.63
N GLY A 222 12.84 -7.54 3.77
CA GLY A 222 13.37 -6.68 2.73
C GLY A 222 12.44 -5.52 2.40
N GLY A 223 11.70 -5.06 3.42
CA GLY A 223 10.63 -4.06 3.24
C GLY A 223 11.14 -2.66 2.89
N THR A 224 10.24 -1.82 2.44
CA THR A 224 10.52 -0.45 2.00
C THR A 224 10.32 0.54 3.16
N LEU A 225 11.29 1.47 3.32
CA LEU A 225 11.19 2.60 4.24
C LEU A 225 10.87 3.89 3.47
N VAL A 226 9.80 4.57 3.85
CA VAL A 226 9.43 5.88 3.28
C VAL A 226 9.53 6.94 4.35
N LYS A 227 10.41 7.91 4.15
CA LYS A 227 10.58 9.08 5.01
C LYS A 227 9.90 10.27 4.34
N VAL A 228 8.82 10.78 4.94
CA VAL A 228 8.01 11.86 4.37
C VAL A 228 8.12 13.10 5.25
N GLY A 229 8.38 14.24 4.65
CA GLY A 229 8.50 15.46 5.44
C GLY A 229 8.54 16.74 4.62
N THR A 230 8.78 17.83 5.34
CA THR A 230 9.02 19.17 4.79
C THR A 230 10.47 19.56 5.02
N THR A 231 10.90 20.70 4.45
CA THR A 231 12.24 21.25 4.73
C THR A 231 12.38 21.54 6.22
N GLY A 232 13.35 20.88 6.86
CA GLY A 232 13.74 21.11 8.24
C GLY A 232 14.96 22.03 8.35
N ILE A 233 15.22 22.54 9.55
CA ILE A 233 16.39 23.39 9.85
C ILE A 233 17.62 22.53 10.18
N THR A 234 17.37 21.35 10.76
CA THR A 234 18.42 20.45 11.25
C THR A 234 18.67 19.32 10.26
N LYS A 235 19.93 19.03 9.96
CA LYS A 235 20.29 17.83 9.19
C LYS A 235 20.19 16.60 10.08
N ASN A 236 19.39 15.63 9.68
CA ASN A 236 19.20 14.35 10.35
C ASN A 236 19.08 13.21 9.32
N HIS A 237 18.61 12.02 9.72
CA HIS A 237 18.39 10.86 8.84
C HIS A 237 17.47 11.13 7.63
N PHE A 238 16.77 12.26 7.62
CA PHE A 238 15.86 12.64 6.53
C PHE A 238 16.61 13.24 5.34
N TRP A 239 17.84 13.75 5.56
CA TRP A 239 18.70 14.33 4.51
C TRP A 239 19.66 13.24 3.97
#